data_9fe63aec5e5090125f3262410af8bb6b
#
_entry.id   9fe63aec5e5090125f3262410af8bb6b
#
_cell.length_a   1.000
_cell.length_b   1.000
_cell.length_c   1.000
_cell.angle_alpha   90.00
_cell.angle_beta   90.00
_cell.angle_gamma   90.00
#
_symmetry.space_group_name_H-M   'P 1'
#
loop_
_entity.id
_entity.type
_entity.pdbx_description
1 polymer ?
#
loop_
_entity_poly.entity_id
_entity_poly.type
_entity_poly.pdbx_seq_one_letter_code
_entity_poly.pdbx_strand_id
1 'polypeptide(L)'
;MDQVLEQVISAIEPMDLAKTAECYQRLASLTIRQDSKLSYLAGRIAGVQGTLHPEKLQKAVVVFAADHAVDGGENKTKGKNSKADALEIATGRGPINKVAHRIGAGVMLLDMGLEEDIPESQGVQNLKVMHGSHFWARQDAMSEDEMMDALFSGLQIGQNLADEGYTATGLGNLGERGLLTAFILTAVFFRDQLEELPEHMKSGQKLEKLKKVIDQHHFDASNPLDLLRRAGAPDIAAMVGFILSAAQRKLLVVFDNAVTGSAVLIARALCPTIDDYVCASARYLEPVHQMQMKKLGLKPFVELDQNLDQGMGSAMGLTMLDASVQMMNENLK
;
A
#
# COMPACT_ATOMS: atom_id res chain seq x y z
N MET A 1 -11.64 11.69 16.01
CA MET A 1 -11.65 10.65 14.93
C MET A 1 -13.08 10.35 14.61
N ASP A 2 -13.40 10.04 13.36
CA ASP A 2 -14.76 9.66 12.98
C ASP A 2 -15.18 8.34 13.65
N GLN A 3 -16.46 8.22 14.05
CA GLN A 3 -16.97 7.07 14.81
C GLN A 3 -16.87 5.74 14.04
N VAL A 4 -17.11 5.78 12.73
CA VAL A 4 -17.03 4.58 11.87
C VAL A 4 -15.57 4.10 11.78
N LEU A 5 -14.63 5.03 11.60
CA LEU A 5 -13.21 4.70 11.55
C LEU A 5 -12.72 4.12 12.89
N GLU A 6 -13.15 4.68 14.02
CA GLU A 6 -12.84 4.13 15.35
C GLU A 6 -13.37 2.71 15.55
N GLN A 7 -14.59 2.43 15.08
CA GLN A 7 -15.17 1.08 15.12
C GLN A 7 -14.36 0.09 14.28
N VAL A 8 -13.95 0.47 13.06
CA VAL A 8 -13.12 -0.40 12.22
C VAL A 8 -11.78 -0.68 12.90
N ILE A 9 -11.09 0.34 13.38
CA ILE A 9 -9.77 0.20 14.03
C ILE A 9 -9.87 -0.69 15.27
N SER A 10 -10.88 -0.46 16.12
CA SER A 10 -11.06 -1.24 17.36
C SER A 10 -11.42 -2.71 17.13
N ALA A 11 -11.94 -3.04 15.95
CA ALA A 11 -12.29 -4.39 15.56
C ALA A 11 -11.14 -5.16 14.87
N ILE A 12 -9.97 -4.53 14.67
CA ILE A 12 -8.79 -5.21 14.12
C ILE A 12 -8.15 -6.06 15.21
N GLU A 13 -8.26 -7.37 15.09
CA GLU A 13 -7.64 -8.33 16.00
C GLU A 13 -6.19 -8.65 15.56
N PRO A 14 -5.27 -8.95 16.48
CA PRO A 14 -3.96 -9.48 16.10
C PRO A 14 -4.10 -10.88 15.47
N MET A 15 -3.11 -11.28 14.65
CA MET A 15 -3.06 -12.64 14.10
C MET A 15 -2.87 -13.69 15.21
N ASP A 16 -3.27 -14.91 14.94
CA ASP A 16 -3.09 -16.05 15.86
C ASP A 16 -1.60 -16.48 15.94
N LEU A 17 -0.90 -15.99 16.97
CA LEU A 17 0.49 -16.32 17.21
C LEU A 17 0.73 -17.79 17.54
N ALA A 18 -0.25 -18.49 18.12
CA ALA A 18 -0.14 -19.93 18.40
C ALA A 18 -0.13 -20.72 17.07
N LYS A 19 -1.00 -20.37 16.13
CA LYS A 19 -1.00 -20.98 14.79
C LYS A 19 0.26 -20.65 14.00
N THR A 20 0.77 -19.43 14.12
CA THR A 20 2.06 -19.04 13.52
C THR A 20 3.20 -19.90 14.06
N ALA A 21 3.28 -20.08 15.40
CA ALA A 21 4.30 -20.90 16.04
C ALA A 21 4.16 -22.38 15.68
N GLU A 22 2.95 -22.92 15.65
CA GLU A 22 2.67 -24.29 15.23
C GLU A 22 3.14 -24.55 13.79
N CYS A 23 2.87 -23.61 12.87
CA CYS A 23 3.33 -23.67 11.50
C CYS A 23 4.86 -23.77 11.42
N TYR A 24 5.58 -22.91 12.13
CA TYR A 24 7.04 -22.92 12.15
C TYR A 24 7.61 -24.22 12.74
N GLN A 25 7.03 -24.74 13.81
CA GLN A 25 7.46 -26.02 14.41
C GLN A 25 7.30 -27.20 13.44
N ARG A 26 6.17 -27.27 12.74
CA ARG A 26 5.96 -28.32 11.74
C ARG A 26 6.89 -28.20 10.55
N LEU A 27 7.07 -27.01 10.00
CA LEU A 27 8.02 -26.78 8.89
C LEU A 27 9.46 -27.13 9.28
N ALA A 28 9.86 -26.85 10.53
CA ALA A 28 11.19 -27.20 11.04
C ALA A 28 11.42 -28.72 11.07
N SER A 29 10.42 -29.51 11.41
CA SER A 29 10.50 -30.97 11.45
C SER A 29 10.73 -31.59 10.07
N LEU A 30 10.46 -30.85 9.00
CA LEU A 30 10.57 -31.28 7.61
C LEU A 30 11.90 -30.88 6.94
N THR A 31 12.90 -30.45 7.71
CA THR A 31 14.17 -29.93 7.19
C THR A 31 14.03 -28.68 6.30
N ILE A 32 12.84 -28.06 6.29
CA ILE A 32 12.61 -26.78 5.63
C ILE A 32 13.21 -25.68 6.49
N ARG A 33 14.11 -24.87 5.91
CA ARG A 33 14.78 -23.78 6.65
C ARG A 33 13.75 -22.79 7.20
N GLN A 34 13.71 -22.63 8.51
CA GLN A 34 12.77 -21.71 9.21
C GLN A 34 13.02 -20.24 8.83
N ASP A 35 14.23 -19.88 8.43
CA ASP A 35 14.63 -18.55 8.01
C ASP A 35 14.30 -18.26 6.54
N SER A 36 13.69 -19.20 5.83
CA SER A 36 13.27 -18.96 4.45
C SER A 36 12.09 -17.97 4.40
N LYS A 37 12.07 -17.18 3.33
CA LYS A 37 10.95 -16.22 3.13
C LYS A 37 9.60 -16.93 2.97
N LEU A 38 9.58 -18.10 2.36
CA LEU A 38 8.35 -18.91 2.23
C LEU A 38 7.86 -19.39 3.60
N SER A 39 8.76 -19.84 4.49
CA SER A 39 8.40 -20.22 5.86
C SER A 39 7.84 -19.03 6.65
N TYR A 40 8.47 -17.85 6.53
CA TYR A 40 7.96 -16.62 7.14
C TYR A 40 6.52 -16.30 6.68
N LEU A 41 6.27 -16.37 5.38
CA LEU A 41 4.93 -16.14 4.82
C LEU A 41 3.93 -17.20 5.24
N ALA A 42 4.33 -18.48 5.26
CA ALA A 42 3.49 -19.58 5.72
C ALA A 42 3.02 -19.34 7.17
N GLY A 43 3.93 -18.94 8.06
CA GLY A 43 3.58 -18.58 9.43
C GLY A 43 2.58 -17.43 9.52
N ARG A 44 2.75 -16.39 8.69
CA ARG A 44 1.79 -15.27 8.63
C ARG A 44 0.43 -15.70 8.12
N ILE A 45 0.39 -16.48 7.03
CA ILE A 45 -0.86 -17.03 6.49
C ILE A 45 -1.57 -17.86 7.54
N ALA A 46 -0.84 -18.75 8.23
CA ALA A 46 -1.39 -19.58 9.30
C ALA A 46 -1.98 -18.74 10.43
N GLY A 47 -1.27 -17.69 10.86
CA GLY A 47 -1.73 -16.79 11.92
C GLY A 47 -2.94 -15.95 11.53
N VAL A 48 -2.97 -15.42 10.31
CA VAL A 48 -4.09 -14.59 9.81
C VAL A 48 -5.33 -15.42 9.57
N GLN A 49 -5.20 -16.60 8.95
CA GLN A 49 -6.32 -17.46 8.62
C GLN A 49 -6.70 -18.46 9.74
N GLY A 50 -5.89 -18.55 10.80
CA GLY A 50 -6.13 -19.44 11.94
C GLY A 50 -6.06 -20.93 11.60
N THR A 51 -5.36 -21.32 10.51
CA THR A 51 -5.28 -22.71 10.02
C THR A 51 -3.91 -23.04 9.45
N LEU A 52 -3.52 -24.33 9.52
CA LEU A 52 -2.32 -24.85 8.84
C LEU A 52 -2.62 -25.39 7.43
N HIS A 53 -3.88 -25.43 7.05
CA HIS A 53 -4.36 -25.92 5.76
C HIS A 53 -5.20 -24.84 5.08
N PRO A 54 -4.55 -23.73 4.66
CA PRO A 54 -5.25 -22.64 4.00
C PRO A 54 -5.83 -23.10 2.65
N GLU A 55 -7.00 -22.60 2.32
CA GLU A 55 -7.54 -22.77 0.98
C GLU A 55 -6.69 -22.00 -0.06
N LYS A 56 -6.90 -22.32 -1.33
CA LYS A 56 -6.30 -21.57 -2.42
C LYS A 56 -6.69 -20.09 -2.30
N LEU A 57 -5.70 -19.19 -2.40
CA LEU A 57 -5.94 -17.75 -2.28
C LEU A 57 -6.84 -17.25 -3.42
N GLN A 58 -7.91 -16.57 -3.07
CA GLN A 58 -8.65 -15.70 -3.98
C GLN A 58 -7.96 -14.32 -3.97
N LYS A 59 -7.53 -13.86 -5.15
CA LYS A 59 -6.59 -12.74 -5.24
C LYS A 59 -7.06 -11.65 -6.19
N ALA A 60 -6.82 -10.39 -5.82
CA ALA A 60 -6.96 -9.24 -6.69
C ALA A 60 -5.77 -8.29 -6.55
N VAL A 61 -5.47 -7.54 -7.60
CA VAL A 61 -4.65 -6.33 -7.53
C VAL A 61 -5.58 -5.14 -7.63
N VAL A 62 -5.56 -4.28 -6.62
CA VAL A 62 -6.37 -3.06 -6.55
C VAL A 62 -5.46 -1.88 -6.86
N VAL A 63 -5.70 -1.23 -7.98
CA VAL A 63 -4.94 -0.06 -8.45
C VAL A 63 -5.72 1.20 -8.10
N PHE A 64 -5.18 1.98 -7.20
CA PHE A 64 -5.74 3.29 -6.82
C PHE A 64 -5.09 4.37 -7.70
N ALA A 65 -5.90 5.16 -8.38
CA ALA A 65 -5.43 6.15 -9.33
C ALA A 65 -5.73 7.58 -8.86
N ALA A 66 -4.68 8.40 -8.76
CA ALA A 66 -4.79 9.83 -8.55
C ALA A 66 -3.54 10.56 -9.05
N ASP A 67 -3.72 11.77 -9.55
CA ASP A 67 -2.62 12.69 -9.81
C ASP A 67 -2.35 13.55 -8.58
N HIS A 68 -1.08 13.80 -8.28
CA HIS A 68 -0.66 14.50 -7.07
C HIS A 68 -0.11 15.89 -7.38
N ALA A 69 -0.30 16.83 -6.46
CA ALA A 69 0.30 18.17 -6.49
C ALA A 69 0.09 18.91 -7.82
N VAL A 70 -1.15 18.95 -8.29
CA VAL A 70 -1.51 19.48 -9.62
C VAL A 70 -1.62 21.00 -9.71
N ASP A 71 -1.17 21.73 -8.71
CA ASP A 71 -1.20 23.19 -8.68
C ASP A 71 -0.39 23.81 -9.81
N GLY A 72 -1.08 24.43 -10.75
CA GLY A 72 -0.53 25.42 -11.64
C GLY A 72 0.30 24.95 -12.82
N GLY A 73 0.28 23.71 -13.20
CA GLY A 73 0.67 23.27 -14.56
C GLY A 73 2.15 23.39 -14.96
N GLU A 74 3.02 23.91 -14.11
CA GLU A 74 4.42 24.18 -14.48
C GLU A 74 5.33 22.96 -14.57
N ASN A 75 4.90 21.80 -14.04
CA ASN A 75 5.75 20.60 -13.94
C ASN A 75 5.04 19.31 -14.43
N LYS A 76 4.23 19.39 -15.49
CA LYS A 76 3.74 18.15 -16.12
C LYS A 76 4.94 17.35 -16.62
N THR A 77 5.07 16.13 -16.15
CA THR A 77 6.14 15.22 -16.59
C THR A 77 5.93 14.93 -18.07
N LYS A 78 6.80 15.42 -18.95
CA LYS A 78 6.68 15.17 -20.38
C LYS A 78 6.67 13.67 -20.65
N GLY A 79 5.59 13.18 -21.26
CA GLY A 79 5.46 11.79 -21.72
C GLY A 79 4.74 10.85 -20.78
N LYS A 80 4.35 11.25 -19.58
CA LYS A 80 3.41 10.50 -18.72
C LYS A 80 1.98 10.99 -18.99
N ASN A 81 1.04 10.06 -19.06
CA ASN A 81 -0.37 10.34 -19.25
C ASN A 81 -1.17 9.34 -18.41
N SER A 82 -1.49 9.73 -17.18
CA SER A 82 -2.23 8.91 -16.23
C SER A 82 -3.54 8.37 -16.79
N LYS A 83 -4.24 9.19 -17.60
CA LYS A 83 -5.48 8.79 -18.27
C LYS A 83 -5.25 7.67 -19.30
N ALA A 84 -4.19 7.77 -20.12
CA ALA A 84 -3.89 6.74 -21.11
C ALA A 84 -3.54 5.40 -20.44
N ASP A 85 -2.70 5.46 -19.38
CA ASP A 85 -2.33 4.27 -18.60
C ASP A 85 -3.56 3.65 -17.91
N ALA A 86 -4.43 4.48 -17.35
CA ALA A 86 -5.68 4.04 -16.73
C ALA A 86 -6.61 3.37 -17.75
N LEU A 87 -6.74 3.92 -18.96
CA LEU A 87 -7.54 3.33 -20.03
C LEU A 87 -6.97 1.99 -20.52
N GLU A 88 -5.65 1.82 -20.52
CA GLU A 88 -5.03 0.52 -20.83
C GLU A 88 -5.38 -0.53 -19.78
N ILE A 89 -5.30 -0.19 -18.49
CA ILE A 89 -5.71 -1.09 -17.41
C ILE A 89 -7.20 -1.39 -17.50
N ALA A 90 -8.04 -0.36 -17.64
CA ALA A 90 -9.50 -0.49 -17.73
C ALA A 90 -9.96 -1.41 -18.85
N THR A 91 -9.25 -1.39 -19.99
CA THR A 91 -9.56 -2.23 -21.15
C THR A 91 -8.86 -3.59 -21.14
N GLY A 92 -8.20 -3.96 -20.03
CA GLY A 92 -7.51 -5.25 -19.89
C GLY A 92 -6.19 -5.36 -20.65
N ARG A 93 -5.66 -4.26 -21.19
CA ARG A 93 -4.44 -4.25 -22.03
C ARG A 93 -3.18 -3.87 -21.26
N GLY A 94 -3.31 -3.26 -20.09
CA GLY A 94 -2.19 -2.84 -19.26
C GLY A 94 -1.27 -4.00 -18.88
N PRO A 95 0.00 -3.73 -18.60
CA PRO A 95 0.95 -4.75 -18.15
C PRO A 95 0.45 -5.53 -16.94
N ILE A 96 -0.14 -4.84 -15.97
CA ILE A 96 -0.67 -5.47 -14.75
C ILE A 96 -1.78 -6.50 -15.05
N ASN A 97 -2.66 -6.22 -16.04
CA ASN A 97 -3.72 -7.17 -16.41
C ASN A 97 -3.14 -8.51 -16.88
N LYS A 98 -2.05 -8.47 -17.66
CA LYS A 98 -1.39 -9.67 -18.17
C LYS A 98 -0.73 -10.48 -17.06
N VAL A 99 -0.06 -9.80 -16.12
CA VAL A 99 0.57 -10.43 -14.97
C VAL A 99 -0.48 -11.01 -14.03
N ALA A 100 -1.49 -10.23 -13.66
CA ALA A 100 -2.58 -10.67 -12.80
C ALA A 100 -3.31 -11.89 -13.37
N HIS A 101 -3.66 -11.87 -14.65
CA HIS A 101 -4.26 -13.03 -15.33
C HIS A 101 -3.38 -14.28 -15.22
N ARG A 102 -2.05 -14.14 -15.36
CA ARG A 102 -1.10 -15.27 -15.28
C ARG A 102 -1.06 -15.91 -13.91
N ILE A 103 -1.25 -15.14 -12.86
CA ILE A 103 -1.25 -15.61 -11.45
C ILE A 103 -2.67 -15.92 -10.94
N GLY A 104 -3.69 -15.84 -11.79
CA GLY A 104 -5.08 -16.05 -11.41
C GLY A 104 -5.62 -14.99 -10.44
N ALA A 105 -5.20 -13.74 -10.58
CA ALA A 105 -5.70 -12.60 -9.82
C ALA A 105 -6.60 -11.71 -10.70
N GLY A 106 -7.62 -11.11 -10.09
CA GLY A 106 -8.38 -10.03 -10.70
C GLY A 106 -7.59 -8.71 -10.70
N VAL A 107 -8.01 -7.76 -11.54
CA VAL A 107 -7.51 -6.37 -11.49
C VAL A 107 -8.71 -5.45 -11.33
N MET A 108 -8.63 -4.57 -10.33
CA MET A 108 -9.61 -3.52 -10.08
C MET A 108 -8.89 -2.17 -10.19
N LEU A 109 -9.43 -1.26 -10.99
CA LEU A 109 -8.93 0.11 -11.12
C LEU A 109 -9.95 1.08 -10.52
N LEU A 110 -9.50 1.89 -9.55
CA LEU A 110 -10.29 2.87 -8.82
C LEU A 110 -9.76 4.27 -9.18
N ASP A 111 -10.55 5.09 -9.85
CA ASP A 111 -10.23 6.51 -10.02
C ASP A 111 -10.65 7.27 -8.76
N MET A 112 -9.65 7.63 -7.96
CA MET A 112 -9.81 8.41 -6.73
C MET A 112 -9.60 9.91 -6.95
N GLY A 113 -8.86 10.28 -8.00
CA GLY A 113 -8.49 11.68 -8.21
C GLY A 113 -7.53 11.91 -9.38
N LEU A 114 -7.76 11.33 -10.53
CA LEU A 114 -7.04 11.72 -11.74
C LEU A 114 -7.43 13.14 -12.15
N GLU A 115 -6.48 13.92 -12.66
CA GLU A 115 -6.72 15.30 -13.15
C GLU A 115 -7.73 15.31 -14.30
N GLU A 116 -7.63 14.32 -15.21
CA GLU A 116 -8.54 14.16 -16.32
C GLU A 116 -9.62 13.12 -16.03
N ASP A 117 -10.84 13.34 -16.54
CA ASP A 117 -11.90 12.35 -16.43
C ASP A 117 -11.66 11.17 -17.38
N ILE A 118 -11.93 9.98 -16.84
CA ILE A 118 -11.93 8.75 -17.64
C ILE A 118 -13.39 8.46 -18.02
N PRO A 119 -13.66 8.14 -19.30
CA PRO A 119 -14.99 7.70 -19.72
C PRO A 119 -15.43 6.47 -18.89
N GLU A 120 -16.71 6.42 -18.54
CA GLU A 120 -17.29 5.25 -17.91
C GLU A 120 -16.98 4.00 -18.73
N SER A 121 -16.32 3.04 -18.14
CA SER A 121 -16.02 1.75 -18.75
C SER A 121 -16.20 0.66 -17.71
N GLN A 122 -16.39 -0.58 -18.18
CA GLN A 122 -16.54 -1.73 -17.27
C GLN A 122 -15.30 -2.03 -16.41
N GLY A 123 -14.17 -1.43 -16.73
CA GLY A 123 -12.90 -1.69 -16.05
C GLY A 123 -12.48 -0.62 -15.04
N VAL A 124 -13.26 0.45 -14.87
CA VAL A 124 -12.97 1.55 -13.92
C VAL A 124 -14.12 1.73 -12.97
N GLN A 125 -13.82 1.78 -11.68
CA GLN A 125 -14.76 2.31 -10.68
C GLN A 125 -14.42 3.79 -10.47
N ASN A 126 -15.34 4.67 -10.82
CA ASN A 126 -15.19 6.10 -10.60
C ASN A 126 -15.62 6.45 -9.16
N LEU A 127 -14.62 6.64 -8.31
CA LEU A 127 -14.74 7.04 -6.91
C LEU A 127 -14.02 8.38 -6.67
N LYS A 128 -13.89 9.18 -7.72
CA LYS A 128 -13.17 10.45 -7.72
C LYS A 128 -13.75 11.43 -6.72
N VAL A 129 -12.95 11.87 -5.76
CA VAL A 129 -13.31 12.89 -4.77
C VAL A 129 -12.83 14.28 -5.18
N MET A 130 -11.79 14.36 -6.02
CA MET A 130 -11.23 15.61 -6.54
C MET A 130 -10.44 15.38 -7.82
N HIS A 131 -10.11 16.44 -8.56
CA HIS A 131 -9.28 16.40 -9.77
C HIS A 131 -7.80 16.65 -9.44
N GLY A 132 -7.11 15.61 -8.98
CA GLY A 132 -5.74 15.70 -8.47
C GLY A 132 -5.63 16.38 -7.11
N SER A 133 -4.67 15.96 -6.29
CA SER A 133 -4.45 16.64 -5.00
C SER A 133 -3.76 18.00 -5.20
N HIS A 134 -4.00 18.92 -4.27
CA HIS A 134 -3.28 20.19 -4.27
C HIS A 134 -1.83 20.02 -3.83
N PHE A 135 -1.00 21.01 -4.17
CA PHE A 135 0.39 21.01 -3.76
C PHE A 135 0.53 21.42 -2.30
N TRP A 136 0.83 20.49 -1.44
CA TRP A 136 0.96 20.64 0.01
C TRP A 136 1.88 21.78 0.47
N ALA A 137 2.83 22.24 -0.37
CA ALA A 137 3.69 23.37 -0.03
C ALA A 137 3.00 24.75 -0.17
N ARG A 138 1.81 24.80 -0.76
CA ARG A 138 1.04 26.03 -0.95
C ARG A 138 -0.27 26.04 -0.16
N GLN A 139 -0.92 24.90 -0.06
CA GLN A 139 -2.18 24.73 0.66
C GLN A 139 -2.33 23.26 1.08
N ASP A 140 -3.32 22.94 1.90
CA ASP A 140 -3.64 21.57 2.25
C ASP A 140 -3.95 20.75 1.00
N ALA A 141 -3.43 19.52 0.94
CA ALA A 141 -3.53 18.66 -0.24
C ALA A 141 -4.98 18.26 -0.56
N MET A 142 -5.79 18.12 0.47
CA MET A 142 -7.23 17.79 0.42
C MET A 142 -7.98 18.57 1.50
N SER A 143 -9.27 18.82 1.31
CA SER A 143 -10.17 19.17 2.39
C SER A 143 -10.40 17.96 3.32
N GLU A 144 -11.02 18.19 4.47
CA GLU A 144 -11.37 17.11 5.39
C GLU A 144 -12.39 16.15 4.75
N ASP A 145 -13.39 16.67 4.08
CA ASP A 145 -14.42 15.87 3.41
C ASP A 145 -13.82 15.02 2.28
N GLU A 146 -12.97 15.60 1.39
CA GLU A 146 -12.31 14.86 0.32
C GLU A 146 -11.42 13.72 0.86
N MET A 147 -10.66 13.98 1.93
CA MET A 147 -9.82 12.98 2.56
C MET A 147 -10.66 11.85 3.19
N MET A 148 -11.74 12.19 3.91
CA MET A 148 -12.61 11.22 4.55
C MET A 148 -13.41 10.41 3.53
N ASP A 149 -13.94 11.02 2.47
CA ASP A 149 -14.67 10.34 1.39
C ASP A 149 -13.74 9.32 0.67
N ALA A 150 -12.50 9.71 0.39
CA ALA A 150 -11.52 8.79 -0.18
C ALA A 150 -11.21 7.63 0.77
N LEU A 151 -10.98 7.90 2.06
CA LEU A 151 -10.70 6.88 3.08
C LEU A 151 -11.88 5.90 3.22
N PHE A 152 -13.12 6.41 3.31
CA PHE A 152 -14.31 5.56 3.41
C PHE A 152 -14.56 4.75 2.13
N SER A 153 -14.28 5.29 0.96
CA SER A 153 -14.30 4.53 -0.29
C SER A 153 -13.35 3.34 -0.23
N GLY A 154 -12.12 3.55 0.26
CA GLY A 154 -11.16 2.48 0.47
C GLY A 154 -11.63 1.43 1.48
N LEU A 155 -12.19 1.86 2.62
CA LEU A 155 -12.80 0.98 3.62
C LEU A 155 -13.86 0.06 2.98
N GLN A 156 -14.78 0.65 2.21
CA GLN A 156 -15.87 -0.08 1.57
C GLN A 156 -15.35 -1.11 0.56
N ILE A 157 -14.34 -0.75 -0.25
CA ILE A 157 -13.73 -1.67 -1.22
C ILE A 157 -13.08 -2.87 -0.51
N GLY A 158 -12.36 -2.65 0.59
CA GLY A 158 -11.75 -3.75 1.35
C GLY A 158 -12.79 -4.68 1.97
N GLN A 159 -13.90 -4.14 2.49
CA GLN A 159 -15.02 -4.93 3.00
C GLN A 159 -15.68 -5.74 1.89
N ASN A 160 -15.99 -5.12 0.75
CA ASN A 160 -16.62 -5.78 -0.38
C ASN A 160 -15.78 -6.96 -0.89
N LEU A 161 -14.47 -6.77 -1.06
CA LEU A 161 -13.59 -7.85 -1.50
C LEU A 161 -13.55 -9.01 -0.51
N ALA A 162 -13.53 -8.72 0.79
CA ALA A 162 -13.59 -9.77 1.80
C ALA A 162 -14.94 -10.53 1.78
N ASP A 163 -16.05 -9.81 1.59
CA ASP A 163 -17.40 -10.41 1.47
C ASP A 163 -17.55 -11.27 0.19
N GLU A 164 -16.84 -10.92 -0.88
CA GLU A 164 -16.73 -11.68 -2.13
C GLU A 164 -15.78 -12.90 -2.01
N GLY A 165 -15.15 -13.10 -0.84
CA GLY A 165 -14.29 -14.27 -0.56
C GLY A 165 -12.83 -14.09 -0.98
N TYR A 166 -12.38 -12.87 -1.30
CA TYR A 166 -10.96 -12.62 -1.49
C TYR A 166 -10.20 -12.79 -0.17
N THR A 167 -9.00 -13.35 -0.24
CA THR A 167 -8.16 -13.65 0.92
C THR A 167 -6.80 -12.97 0.88
N ALA A 168 -6.38 -12.48 -0.30
CA ALA A 168 -5.16 -11.72 -0.48
C ALA A 168 -5.31 -10.68 -1.58
N THR A 169 -4.76 -9.48 -1.37
CA THR A 169 -4.77 -8.40 -2.35
C THR A 169 -3.40 -7.78 -2.52
N GLY A 170 -3.11 -7.32 -3.72
CA GLY A 170 -1.96 -6.47 -4.02
C GLY A 170 -2.41 -5.02 -4.16
N LEU A 171 -1.69 -4.09 -3.55
CA LEU A 171 -1.88 -2.67 -3.78
C LEU A 171 -1.08 -2.22 -5.00
N GLY A 172 -1.72 -1.42 -5.84
CA GLY A 172 -1.07 -0.69 -6.90
C GLY A 172 -1.46 0.79 -6.84
N ASN A 173 -0.63 1.64 -7.38
CA ASN A 173 -0.95 3.05 -7.58
C ASN A 173 -0.72 3.42 -9.05
N LEU A 174 -1.46 4.40 -9.51
CA LEU A 174 -1.33 5.00 -10.83
C LEU A 174 -1.53 6.50 -10.72
N GLY A 175 -0.70 7.28 -11.36
CA GLY A 175 -0.79 8.74 -11.38
C GLY A 175 0.56 9.41 -11.39
N GLU A 176 0.54 10.72 -11.62
CA GLU A 176 1.76 11.52 -11.65
C GLU A 176 2.15 12.03 -10.26
N ARG A 177 3.45 12.23 -10.04
CA ARG A 177 4.05 12.88 -8.87
C ARG A 177 3.83 12.21 -7.52
N GLY A 178 3.31 10.97 -7.49
CA GLY A 178 3.09 10.22 -6.26
C GLY A 178 4.35 10.06 -5.39
N LEU A 179 5.54 9.93 -6.02
CA LEU A 179 6.80 9.84 -5.29
C LEU A 179 7.11 11.11 -4.46
N LEU A 180 6.72 12.31 -4.94
CA LEU A 180 6.90 13.55 -4.18
C LEU A 180 6.05 13.56 -2.91
N THR A 181 4.79 13.13 -3.02
CA THR A 181 3.88 12.98 -1.88
C THR A 181 4.37 11.89 -0.92
N ALA A 182 4.77 10.74 -1.43
CA ALA A 182 5.36 9.68 -0.62
C ALA A 182 6.61 10.14 0.14
N PHE A 183 7.44 10.97 -0.50
CA PHE A 183 8.64 11.53 0.11
C PHE A 183 8.32 12.42 1.30
N ILE A 184 7.41 13.40 1.17
CA ILE A 184 7.06 14.29 2.30
C ILE A 184 6.41 13.50 3.44
N LEU A 185 5.45 12.64 3.16
CA LEU A 185 4.81 11.81 4.17
C LEU A 185 5.84 10.97 4.93
N THR A 186 6.73 10.27 4.21
CA THR A 186 7.78 9.45 4.83
C THR A 186 8.74 10.30 5.67
N ALA A 187 9.16 11.47 5.16
CA ALA A 187 10.10 12.34 5.85
C ALA A 187 9.58 12.85 7.20
N VAL A 188 8.27 13.10 7.32
CA VAL A 188 7.65 13.51 8.60
C VAL A 188 7.80 12.39 9.66
N PHE A 189 7.66 11.12 9.28
CA PHE A 189 7.89 9.99 10.20
C PHE A 189 9.36 9.82 10.60
N PHE A 190 10.28 10.44 9.89
CA PHE A 190 11.71 10.43 10.16
C PHE A 190 12.26 11.77 10.64
N ARG A 191 11.41 12.75 11.00
CA ARG A 191 11.83 14.11 11.34
C ARG A 191 13.05 14.16 12.26
N ASP A 192 13.03 13.39 13.33
CA ASP A 192 14.10 13.35 14.34
C ASP A 192 15.30 12.46 13.93
N GLN A 193 15.17 11.73 12.83
CA GLN A 193 16.16 10.79 12.30
C GLN A 193 16.60 11.14 10.87
N LEU A 194 16.29 12.36 10.40
CA LEU A 194 16.65 12.79 9.03
C LEU A 194 18.16 12.74 8.78
N GLU A 195 18.97 12.78 9.83
CA GLU A 195 20.42 12.63 9.74
C GLU A 195 20.87 11.19 9.47
N GLU A 196 20.00 10.21 9.70
CA GLU A 196 20.24 8.80 9.37
C GLU A 196 19.90 8.45 7.91
N LEU A 197 19.46 9.43 7.11
CA LEU A 197 19.19 9.24 5.69
C LEU A 197 20.45 8.80 4.93
N PRO A 198 20.30 8.04 3.83
CA PRO A 198 21.41 7.72 2.94
C PRO A 198 22.16 8.97 2.47
N GLU A 199 23.48 8.88 2.32
CA GLU A 199 24.35 10.01 1.98
C GLU A 199 23.92 10.78 0.72
N HIS A 200 23.41 10.08 -0.29
CA HIS A 200 22.93 10.72 -1.53
C HIS A 200 21.65 11.56 -1.32
N MET A 201 20.91 11.36 -0.23
CA MET A 201 19.79 12.22 0.19
C MET A 201 20.22 13.35 1.10
N LYS A 202 21.38 13.22 1.74
CA LYS A 202 21.95 14.18 2.68
C LYS A 202 22.68 15.36 2.02
N SER A 203 22.61 15.56 0.68
CA SER A 203 23.23 16.76 0.13
C SER A 203 22.69 17.97 0.92
N GLY A 204 23.54 18.59 1.74
CA GLY A 204 23.21 19.40 2.92
C GLY A 204 22.08 20.43 2.72
N GLN A 205 21.97 21.03 1.52
CA GLN A 205 20.87 21.96 1.22
C GLN A 205 19.48 21.31 1.06
N LYS A 206 19.40 20.05 0.63
CA LYS A 206 18.11 19.36 0.46
C LYS A 206 17.52 18.96 1.81
N LEU A 207 18.35 18.47 2.71
CA LEU A 207 17.94 18.07 4.06
C LEU A 207 17.45 19.28 4.86
N GLU A 208 18.22 20.39 4.84
CA GLU A 208 17.83 21.63 5.52
C GLU A 208 16.52 22.21 4.96
N LYS A 209 16.33 22.18 3.63
CA LYS A 209 15.07 22.59 3.01
C LYS A 209 13.92 21.73 3.45
N LEU A 210 14.11 20.40 3.53
CA LEU A 210 13.08 19.48 3.97
C LEU A 210 12.68 19.70 5.43
N LYS A 211 13.65 19.79 6.35
CA LYS A 211 13.41 20.14 7.74
C LYS A 211 12.62 21.45 7.85
N LYS A 212 13.07 22.48 7.14
CA LYS A 212 12.38 23.77 7.12
C LYS A 212 10.94 23.68 6.65
N VAL A 213 10.66 22.89 5.61
CA VAL A 213 9.31 22.68 5.10
C VAL A 213 8.44 21.96 6.15
N ILE A 214 8.93 20.87 6.74
CA ILE A 214 8.21 20.14 7.79
C ILE A 214 7.89 21.07 8.97
N ASP A 215 8.86 21.87 9.40
CA ASP A 215 8.70 22.79 10.52
C ASP A 215 7.75 23.95 10.19
N GLN A 216 7.86 24.54 8.99
CA GLN A 216 6.97 25.62 8.56
C GLN A 216 5.51 25.21 8.44
N HIS A 217 5.26 23.99 7.99
CA HIS A 217 3.91 23.44 7.86
C HIS A 217 3.42 22.77 9.13
N HIS A 218 4.28 22.60 10.16
CA HIS A 218 3.95 21.91 11.39
C HIS A 218 3.37 20.51 11.14
N PHE A 219 3.93 19.77 10.18
CA PHE A 219 3.53 18.39 9.92
C PHE A 219 3.94 17.50 11.09
N ASP A 220 3.00 16.68 11.57
CA ASP A 220 3.17 15.83 12.74
C ASP A 220 2.74 14.38 12.47
N ALA A 221 3.67 13.44 12.61
CA ALA A 221 3.40 12.02 12.44
C ALA A 221 2.49 11.44 13.57
N SER A 222 2.37 12.13 14.70
CA SER A 222 1.47 11.73 15.80
C SER A 222 -0.01 12.03 15.50
N ASN A 223 -0.28 12.86 14.48
CA ASN A 223 -1.62 13.12 13.96
C ASN A 223 -1.73 12.66 12.49
N PRO A 224 -1.79 11.33 12.23
CA PRO A 224 -1.67 10.79 10.89
C PRO A 224 -2.80 11.17 9.95
N LEU A 225 -4.02 11.43 10.44
CA LEU A 225 -5.13 11.90 9.61
C LEU A 225 -4.94 13.36 9.16
N ASP A 226 -4.47 14.24 10.06
CA ASP A 226 -4.16 15.62 9.68
C ASP A 226 -2.97 15.66 8.71
N LEU A 227 -1.95 14.84 8.95
CA LEU A 227 -0.82 14.70 8.02
C LEU A 227 -1.30 14.23 6.65
N LEU A 228 -2.16 13.22 6.58
CA LEU A 228 -2.74 12.68 5.35
C LEU A 228 -3.55 13.73 4.60
N ARG A 229 -4.42 14.48 5.28
CA ARG A 229 -5.23 15.56 4.72
C ARG A 229 -4.36 16.66 4.12
N ARG A 230 -3.32 17.08 4.84
CA ARG A 230 -2.51 18.25 4.48
C ARG A 230 -1.39 17.96 3.49
N ALA A 231 -0.86 16.76 3.48
CA ALA A 231 0.31 16.40 2.66
C ALA A 231 0.12 15.12 1.84
N GLY A 232 -1.04 14.47 1.90
CA GLY A 232 -1.34 13.24 1.19
C GLY A 232 -1.95 13.43 -0.21
N ALA A 233 -2.73 12.44 -0.62
CA ALA A 233 -3.48 12.44 -1.87
C ALA A 233 -4.66 11.44 -1.78
N PRO A 234 -5.68 11.54 -2.66
CA PRO A 234 -6.88 10.72 -2.57
C PRO A 234 -6.64 9.21 -2.66
N ASP A 235 -5.72 8.77 -3.51
CA ASP A 235 -5.34 7.36 -3.64
C ASP A 235 -4.68 6.83 -2.36
N ILE A 236 -3.82 7.63 -1.72
CA ILE A 236 -3.18 7.26 -0.45
C ILE A 236 -4.23 7.19 0.66
N ALA A 237 -5.17 8.14 0.72
CA ALA A 237 -6.26 8.12 1.69
C ALA A 237 -7.16 6.89 1.52
N ALA A 238 -7.51 6.56 0.28
CA ALA A 238 -8.27 5.35 -0.03
C ALA A 238 -7.49 4.07 0.31
N MET A 239 -6.19 4.01 0.00
CA MET A 239 -5.35 2.87 0.40
C MET A 239 -5.25 2.71 1.92
N VAL A 240 -5.21 3.81 2.70
CA VAL A 240 -5.25 3.75 4.17
C VAL A 240 -6.54 3.08 4.64
N GLY A 241 -7.68 3.54 4.16
CA GLY A 241 -8.99 2.95 4.48
C GLY A 241 -9.05 1.47 4.09
N PHE A 242 -8.57 1.14 2.89
CA PHE A 242 -8.51 -0.23 2.39
C PHE A 242 -7.66 -1.14 3.30
N ILE A 243 -6.47 -0.72 3.71
CA ILE A 243 -5.59 -1.49 4.59
C ILE A 243 -6.26 -1.76 5.94
N LEU A 244 -6.93 -0.75 6.52
CA LEU A 244 -7.62 -0.90 7.80
C LEU A 244 -8.78 -1.91 7.70
N SER A 245 -9.63 -1.80 6.67
CA SER A 245 -10.75 -2.75 6.50
C SER A 245 -10.26 -4.15 6.11
N ALA A 246 -9.22 -4.26 5.30
CA ALA A 246 -8.58 -5.53 4.97
C ALA A 246 -8.07 -6.25 6.22
N ALA A 247 -7.39 -5.53 7.12
CA ALA A 247 -6.94 -6.06 8.41
C ALA A 247 -8.12 -6.51 9.29
N GLN A 248 -9.17 -5.69 9.40
CA GLN A 248 -10.40 -6.04 10.12
C GLN A 248 -11.02 -7.34 9.59
N ARG A 249 -10.97 -7.56 8.29
CA ARG A 249 -11.56 -8.71 7.59
C ARG A 249 -10.58 -9.87 7.39
N LYS A 250 -9.37 -9.81 7.99
CA LYS A 250 -8.31 -10.84 7.90
C LYS A 250 -7.84 -11.11 6.46
N LEU A 251 -7.88 -10.08 5.61
CA LEU A 251 -7.40 -10.08 4.24
C LEU A 251 -5.92 -9.68 4.21
N LEU A 252 -5.07 -10.50 3.61
CA LEU A 252 -3.65 -10.17 3.45
C LEU A 252 -3.46 -9.10 2.36
N VAL A 253 -2.65 -8.09 2.67
CA VAL A 253 -2.36 -6.97 1.77
C VAL A 253 -0.88 -6.97 1.41
N VAL A 254 -0.58 -7.06 0.12
CA VAL A 254 0.79 -6.93 -0.40
C VAL A 254 0.97 -5.53 -0.97
N PHE A 255 2.00 -4.81 -0.54
CA PHE A 255 2.36 -3.51 -1.10
C PHE A 255 3.76 -3.56 -1.72
N ASP A 256 4.08 -2.63 -2.62
CA ASP A 256 5.30 -2.74 -3.42
C ASP A 256 6.21 -1.52 -3.46
N ASN A 257 5.71 -0.30 -3.51
CA ASN A 257 6.52 0.88 -3.79
C ASN A 257 6.35 2.01 -2.76
N ALA A 258 7.00 3.15 -2.98
CA ALA A 258 6.99 4.25 -2.03
C ALA A 258 5.59 4.88 -1.83
N VAL A 259 4.72 4.89 -2.85
CA VAL A 259 3.37 5.44 -2.73
C VAL A 259 2.51 4.54 -1.86
N THR A 260 2.45 3.24 -2.18
CA THR A 260 1.72 2.25 -1.39
C THR A 260 2.31 2.09 0.02
N GLY A 261 3.64 2.19 0.16
CA GLY A 261 4.34 2.19 1.44
C GLY A 261 4.01 3.40 2.33
N SER A 262 3.72 4.57 1.76
CA SER A 262 3.27 5.73 2.56
C SER A 262 1.86 5.51 3.13
N ALA A 263 0.97 4.85 2.40
CA ALA A 263 -0.34 4.44 2.95
C ALA A 263 -0.18 3.44 4.12
N VAL A 264 0.75 2.48 4.00
CA VAL A 264 1.06 1.55 5.11
C VAL A 264 1.60 2.29 6.33
N LEU A 265 2.49 3.28 6.16
CA LEU A 265 2.99 4.09 7.29
C LEU A 265 1.86 4.84 8.03
N ILE A 266 0.95 5.47 7.29
CA ILE A 266 -0.21 6.17 7.86
C ILE A 266 -1.15 5.18 8.55
N ALA A 267 -1.51 4.07 7.89
CA ALA A 267 -2.39 3.05 8.46
C ALA A 267 -1.81 2.45 9.76
N ARG A 268 -0.49 2.19 9.77
CA ARG A 268 0.22 1.72 10.97
C ARG A 268 0.22 2.74 12.11
N ALA A 269 0.34 4.03 11.79
CA ALA A 269 0.27 5.07 12.81
C ALA A 269 -1.13 5.18 13.43
N LEU A 270 -2.18 4.84 12.67
CA LEU A 270 -3.56 4.73 13.17
C LEU A 270 -3.79 3.44 13.96
N CYS A 271 -3.26 2.32 13.47
CA CYS A 271 -3.45 0.99 14.04
C CYS A 271 -2.21 0.10 13.85
N PRO A 272 -1.31 -0.02 14.84
CA PRO A 272 -0.11 -0.85 14.71
C PRO A 272 -0.38 -2.33 14.39
N THR A 273 -1.55 -2.84 14.74
CA THR A 273 -1.95 -4.24 14.48
C THR A 273 -2.02 -4.57 12.99
N ILE A 274 -2.08 -3.57 12.10
CA ILE A 274 -2.06 -3.82 10.64
C ILE A 274 -0.76 -4.48 10.17
N ASP A 275 0.32 -4.39 10.96
CA ASP A 275 1.58 -5.07 10.66
C ASP A 275 1.42 -6.59 10.49
N ASP A 276 0.40 -7.17 11.11
CA ASP A 276 0.07 -8.60 10.99
C ASP A 276 -0.53 -8.96 9.63
N TYR A 277 -1.07 -8.00 8.90
CA TYR A 277 -1.83 -8.19 7.67
C TYR A 277 -1.12 -7.69 6.41
N VAL A 278 -0.11 -6.80 6.56
CA VAL A 278 0.60 -6.24 5.42
C VAL A 278 1.91 -6.98 5.13
N CYS A 279 2.20 -7.19 3.86
CA CYS A 279 3.40 -7.87 3.38
C CYS A 279 4.13 -6.96 2.37
N ALA A 280 5.43 -6.76 2.55
CA ALA A 280 6.26 -6.05 1.59
C ALA A 280 6.69 -7.01 0.47
N SER A 281 6.33 -6.72 -0.79
CA SER A 281 6.69 -7.56 -1.93
C SER A 281 8.18 -7.47 -2.25
N ALA A 282 8.69 -6.25 -2.34
CA ALA A 282 10.05 -5.97 -2.72
C ALA A 282 10.67 -4.85 -1.85
N ARG A 283 12.00 -4.80 -1.82
CA ARG A 283 12.77 -3.64 -1.41
C ARG A 283 13.46 -3.07 -2.63
N TYR A 284 13.16 -1.84 -2.96
CA TYR A 284 13.76 -1.12 -4.07
C TYR A 284 14.97 -0.30 -3.61
N LEU A 285 15.84 0.05 -4.55
CA LEU A 285 16.93 1.00 -4.29
C LEU A 285 16.44 2.45 -4.17
N GLU A 286 15.17 2.70 -4.49
CA GLU A 286 14.56 4.02 -4.32
C GLU A 286 14.60 4.44 -2.84
N PRO A 287 15.18 5.62 -2.52
CA PRO A 287 15.49 6.01 -1.15
C PRO A 287 14.28 6.12 -0.21
N VAL A 288 13.15 6.65 -0.69
CA VAL A 288 11.93 6.81 0.12
C VAL A 288 11.42 5.45 0.55
N HIS A 289 11.39 4.48 -0.37
CA HIS A 289 10.97 3.12 -0.06
C HIS A 289 11.93 2.42 0.92
N GLN A 290 13.24 2.65 0.80
CA GLN A 290 14.22 2.13 1.79
C GLN A 290 13.97 2.67 3.20
N MET A 291 13.67 3.98 3.32
CA MET A 291 13.28 4.57 4.60
C MET A 291 12.02 3.91 5.17
N GLN A 292 11.01 3.72 4.33
CA GLN A 292 9.76 3.04 4.73
C GLN A 292 10.04 1.61 5.22
N MET A 293 10.82 0.83 4.49
CA MET A 293 11.20 -0.53 4.91
C MET A 293 11.94 -0.54 6.25
N LYS A 294 12.86 0.42 6.47
CA LYS A 294 13.54 0.59 7.76
C LYS A 294 12.55 0.89 8.89
N LYS A 295 11.60 1.82 8.68
CA LYS A 295 10.62 2.23 9.69
C LYS A 295 9.62 1.12 10.02
N LEU A 296 9.15 0.42 8.98
CA LEU A 296 8.17 -0.65 9.12
C LEU A 296 8.78 -1.93 9.71
N GLY A 297 10.09 -2.16 9.52
CA GLY A 297 10.76 -3.38 9.98
C GLY A 297 10.27 -4.66 9.28
N LEU A 298 9.55 -4.52 8.17
CA LEU A 298 9.02 -5.64 7.42
C LEU A 298 10.11 -6.32 6.57
N LYS A 299 9.95 -7.63 6.34
CA LYS A 299 10.87 -8.43 5.53
C LYS A 299 10.35 -8.55 4.10
N PRO A 300 10.92 -7.81 3.13
CA PRO A 300 10.51 -7.92 1.74
C PRO A 300 10.86 -9.28 1.15
N PHE A 301 10.13 -9.71 0.13
CA PHE A 301 10.33 -11.02 -0.50
C PHE A 301 11.57 -11.02 -1.39
N VAL A 302 11.75 -9.95 -2.16
CA VAL A 302 12.86 -9.78 -3.09
C VAL A 302 13.49 -8.39 -2.95
N GLU A 303 14.69 -8.24 -3.50
CA GLU A 303 15.35 -6.95 -3.68
C GLU A 303 15.44 -6.67 -5.18
N LEU A 304 15.03 -5.47 -5.58
CA LEU A 304 14.99 -5.04 -6.98
C LEU A 304 15.71 -3.70 -7.13
N ASP A 305 16.44 -3.55 -8.22
CA ASP A 305 17.17 -2.32 -8.57
C ASP A 305 16.29 -1.25 -9.23
N GLN A 306 15.13 -1.64 -9.75
CA GLN A 306 14.17 -0.76 -10.39
C GLN A 306 12.79 -0.89 -9.76
N ASN A 307 12.09 0.25 -9.63
CA ASN A 307 10.71 0.27 -9.18
C ASN A 307 9.80 -0.37 -10.23
N LEU A 308 8.81 -1.10 -9.72
CA LEU A 308 7.68 -1.58 -10.52
C LEU A 308 6.45 -0.73 -10.19
N ASP A 309 5.69 -0.36 -11.21
CA ASP A 309 4.50 0.48 -11.08
C ASP A 309 3.21 -0.33 -11.22
N GLN A 310 2.07 0.31 -10.97
CA GLN A 310 0.72 -0.20 -11.21
C GLN A 310 0.39 -1.52 -10.47
N GLY A 311 1.09 -1.83 -9.38
CA GLY A 311 0.89 -3.05 -8.61
C GLY A 311 1.62 -4.29 -9.15
N MET A 312 2.53 -4.11 -10.10
CA MET A 312 3.32 -5.22 -10.66
C MET A 312 4.17 -5.92 -9.60
N GLY A 313 4.80 -5.17 -8.69
CA GLY A 313 5.55 -5.73 -7.58
C GLY A 313 4.64 -6.45 -6.58
N SER A 314 3.47 -5.89 -6.29
CA SER A 314 2.48 -6.55 -5.43
C SER A 314 1.99 -7.87 -6.05
N ALA A 315 1.78 -7.93 -7.36
CA ALA A 315 1.43 -9.18 -8.06
C ALA A 315 2.52 -10.25 -7.92
N MET A 316 3.81 -9.86 -7.96
CA MET A 316 4.92 -10.78 -7.65
C MET A 316 4.83 -11.30 -6.21
N GLY A 317 4.52 -10.43 -5.25
CA GLY A 317 4.33 -10.80 -3.86
C GLY A 317 3.16 -11.78 -3.66
N LEU A 318 2.05 -11.60 -4.36
CA LEU A 318 0.92 -12.55 -4.36
C LEU A 318 1.35 -13.94 -4.84
N THR A 319 2.28 -14.03 -5.80
CA THR A 319 2.85 -15.31 -6.25
C THR A 319 3.64 -16.01 -5.13
N MET A 320 4.35 -15.24 -4.30
CA MET A 320 5.07 -15.78 -3.15
C MET A 320 4.11 -16.29 -2.05
N LEU A 321 2.98 -15.62 -1.85
CA LEU A 321 1.93 -16.11 -0.96
C LEU A 321 1.35 -17.44 -1.47
N ASP A 322 1.04 -17.57 -2.77
CA ASP A 322 0.59 -18.83 -3.36
C ASP A 322 1.59 -19.96 -3.15
N ALA A 323 2.87 -19.71 -3.40
CA ALA A 323 3.92 -20.71 -3.18
C ALA A 323 4.00 -21.15 -1.72
N SER A 324 3.78 -20.23 -0.78
CA SER A 324 3.74 -20.54 0.65
C SER A 324 2.52 -21.39 1.02
N VAL A 325 1.34 -21.09 0.47
CA VAL A 325 0.11 -21.91 0.64
C VAL A 325 0.32 -23.31 0.09
N GLN A 326 0.88 -23.43 -1.10
CA GLN A 326 1.17 -24.74 -1.70
C GLN A 326 2.15 -25.54 -0.84
N MET A 327 3.23 -24.92 -0.38
CA MET A 327 4.21 -25.54 0.52
C MET A 327 3.54 -26.03 1.81
N MET A 328 2.63 -25.24 2.43
CA MET A 328 1.88 -25.64 3.62
C MET A 328 1.04 -26.89 3.32
N ASN A 329 0.22 -26.84 2.28
CA ASN A 329 -0.73 -27.92 1.95
C ASN A 329 -0.07 -29.23 1.53
N GLU A 330 1.13 -29.19 0.95
CA GLU A 330 1.88 -30.39 0.58
C GLU A 330 2.65 -31.01 1.74
N ASN A 331 3.09 -30.22 2.71
CA ASN A 331 4.02 -30.66 3.73
C ASN A 331 3.46 -30.69 5.15
N LEU A 332 2.35 -30.03 5.46
CA LEU A 332 1.79 -29.96 6.82
C LEU A 332 0.57 -30.88 7.02
N LYS A 333 0.40 -31.87 6.17
CA LYS A 333 -0.68 -32.88 6.26
C LYS A 333 -0.64 -33.68 7.55
#